data_d873cac80e2819a6be66c626b5a1e97c
#
_entry.id   d873cac80e2819a6be66c626b5a1e97c
#
_cell.length_a   1.000
_cell.length_b   1.000
_cell.length_c   1.000
_cell.angle_alpha   90.00
_cell.angle_beta   90.00
_cell.angle_gamma   90.00
#
_symmetry.space_group_name_H-M   'P 1'
#
loop_
_entity.id
_entity.type
_entity.pdbx_description
1 polymer ?
#
loop_
_entity_poly.entity_id
_entity_poly.type
_entity_poly.pdbx_seq_one_letter_code
_entity_poly.pdbx_strand_id
1 'polypeptide(L)'
;MQKRGPVDQELESLVGLFRLLSDKTRLNILMLLAKGERNVSSLCGELSLPQPTVSHHLGLLRMSNLISNRRACKQVFYELDGRVDAVGEGGASLTVKVDGFRVSIWSAAE
;
A
#
# COMPACT_ATOMS: atom_id res chain seq x y z
N MET A 1 22.53 27.82 -16.43
CA MET A 1 21.58 26.74 -16.47
C MET A 1 21.48 26.09 -15.11
N GLN A 2 20.29 26.02 -14.62
CA GLN A 2 20.21 25.49 -13.30
C GLN A 2 19.94 24.01 -13.34
N LYS A 3 20.49 23.40 -12.38
CA LYS A 3 20.35 22.00 -12.24
C LYS A 3 18.94 21.65 -11.87
N ARG A 4 18.40 20.66 -12.53
CA ARG A 4 17.09 20.23 -12.20
C ARG A 4 17.08 19.33 -11.00
N GLY A 5 16.35 19.72 -10.01
CA GLY A 5 15.97 18.81 -8.98
C GLY A 5 14.61 18.21 -9.34
N PRO A 6 13.95 17.52 -8.42
CA PRO A 6 12.60 17.05 -8.66
C PRO A 6 11.70 18.24 -8.92
N VAL A 7 10.79 18.10 -9.89
CA VAL A 7 9.83 19.16 -10.10
C VAL A 7 8.80 19.16 -9.00
N ASP A 8 8.16 20.31 -8.84
CA ASP A 8 7.18 20.52 -7.79
C ASP A 8 6.11 19.45 -7.77
N GLN A 9 5.64 19.08 -8.95
CA GLN A 9 4.60 18.08 -9.08
C GLN A 9 5.05 16.72 -8.56
N GLU A 10 6.30 16.37 -8.80
CA GLU A 10 6.85 15.12 -8.29
C GLU A 10 6.93 15.12 -6.77
N LEU A 11 7.33 16.26 -6.20
CA LEU A 11 7.38 16.38 -4.76
C LEU A 11 5.99 16.30 -4.15
N GLU A 12 4.99 16.88 -4.82
CA GLU A 12 3.63 16.79 -4.33
C GLU A 12 3.12 15.37 -4.35
N SER A 13 3.47 14.61 -5.38
CA SER A 13 3.10 13.21 -5.44
C SER A 13 3.72 12.43 -4.29
N LEU A 14 4.97 12.72 -3.99
CA LEU A 14 5.67 12.06 -2.88
C LEU A 14 5.02 12.41 -1.54
N VAL A 15 4.69 13.67 -1.35
CA VAL A 15 4.01 14.12 -0.13
C VAL A 15 2.65 13.42 0.00
N GLY A 16 1.93 13.30 -1.11
CA GLY A 16 0.66 12.60 -1.12
C GLY A 16 0.81 11.15 -0.68
N LEU A 17 1.87 10.49 -1.13
CA LEU A 17 2.14 9.12 -0.71
C LEU A 17 2.40 9.06 0.80
N PHE A 18 3.22 9.97 1.31
CA PHE A 18 3.52 9.98 2.74
C PHE A 18 2.27 10.24 3.58
N ARG A 19 1.38 11.13 3.11
CA ARG A 19 0.12 11.36 3.81
C ARG A 19 -0.72 10.09 3.86
N LEU A 20 -0.79 9.40 2.74
CA LEU A 20 -1.54 8.16 2.66
C LEU A 20 -0.96 7.10 3.60
N LEU A 21 0.37 7.01 3.66
CA LEU A 21 1.03 6.01 4.47
C LEU A 21 1.14 6.38 5.94
N SER A 22 0.86 7.62 6.31
CA SER A 22 0.95 8.02 7.71
C SER A 22 -0.32 7.66 8.46
N ASP A 23 -0.69 6.39 8.39
CA ASP A 23 -1.85 5.84 9.07
C ASP A 23 -1.54 4.38 9.36
N LYS A 24 -1.66 4.02 10.63
CA LYS A 24 -1.30 2.69 11.08
C LYS A 24 -2.08 1.58 10.38
N THR A 25 -3.38 1.80 10.21
CA THR A 25 -4.22 0.79 9.57
C THR A 25 -3.83 0.57 8.13
N ARG A 26 -3.59 1.65 7.39
CA ARG A 26 -3.19 1.51 5.99
C ARG A 26 -1.84 0.84 5.83
N LEU A 27 -0.87 1.20 6.69
CA LEU A 27 0.42 0.51 6.65
C LEU A 27 0.26 -0.96 6.97
N ASN A 28 -0.58 -1.28 7.95
CA ASN A 28 -0.81 -2.67 8.32
C ASN A 28 -1.44 -3.46 7.18
N ILE A 29 -2.38 -2.85 6.48
CA ILE A 29 -2.99 -3.49 5.32
C ILE A 29 -1.93 -3.81 4.27
N LEU A 30 -1.07 -2.85 3.96
CA LEU A 30 -0.02 -3.07 2.96
C LEU A 30 0.93 -4.19 3.39
N MET A 31 1.28 -4.23 4.67
CA MET A 31 2.16 -5.29 5.18
C MET A 31 1.50 -6.65 5.10
N LEU A 32 0.20 -6.73 5.37
CA LEU A 32 -0.52 -7.99 5.24
C LEU A 32 -0.59 -8.43 3.78
N LEU A 33 -0.88 -7.50 2.88
CA LEU A 33 -0.96 -7.83 1.47
C LEU A 33 0.41 -8.18 0.88
N ALA A 34 1.48 -7.70 1.50
CA ALA A 34 2.83 -8.08 1.10
C ALA A 34 3.08 -9.58 1.29
N LYS A 35 2.35 -10.18 2.21
CA LYS A 35 2.47 -11.61 2.47
C LYS A 35 1.59 -12.45 1.54
N GLY A 36 0.68 -11.80 0.84
CA GLY A 36 -0.21 -12.48 -0.09
C GLY A 36 -1.57 -11.85 -0.14
N GLU A 37 -2.32 -12.25 -1.13
CA GLU A 37 -3.66 -11.76 -1.38
C GLU A 37 -4.59 -12.04 -0.21
N ARG A 38 -5.53 -11.12 0.05
CA ARG A 38 -6.50 -11.26 1.14
C ARG A 38 -7.88 -10.83 0.67
N ASN A 39 -8.91 -11.51 1.14
CA ASN A 39 -10.26 -10.99 0.95
C ASN A 39 -10.60 -10.05 2.12
N VAL A 40 -11.71 -9.32 1.98
CA VAL A 40 -12.09 -8.31 2.98
C VAL A 40 -12.32 -8.94 4.35
N SER A 41 -12.98 -10.11 4.37
CA SER A 41 -13.25 -10.79 5.65
C SER A 41 -11.97 -11.13 6.41
N SER A 42 -10.97 -11.64 5.68
CA SER A 42 -9.67 -11.95 6.29
C SER A 42 -9.03 -10.70 6.88
N LEU A 43 -9.07 -9.60 6.11
CA LEU A 43 -8.48 -8.35 6.59
C LEU A 43 -9.18 -7.86 7.85
N CYS A 44 -10.51 -7.91 7.88
CA CYS A 44 -11.25 -7.51 9.06
C CYS A 44 -10.86 -8.34 10.26
N GLY A 45 -10.72 -9.64 10.08
CA GLY A 45 -10.32 -10.54 11.16
C GLY A 45 -8.91 -10.27 11.64
N GLU A 46 -7.97 -10.14 10.71
CA GLU A 46 -6.57 -9.93 11.07
C GLU A 46 -6.35 -8.57 11.71
N LEU A 47 -7.11 -7.56 11.31
CA LEU A 47 -6.98 -6.22 11.85
C LEU A 47 -7.86 -5.98 13.07
N SER A 48 -8.82 -6.86 13.31
CA SER A 48 -9.82 -6.70 14.36
C SER A 48 -10.56 -5.38 14.21
N LEU A 49 -10.99 -5.10 12.99
CA LEU A 49 -11.72 -3.87 12.67
C LEU A 49 -12.99 -4.20 11.91
N PRO A 50 -14.02 -3.36 12.08
CA PRO A 50 -15.26 -3.58 11.34
C PRO A 50 -15.08 -3.32 9.85
N GLN A 51 -15.91 -3.97 9.05
CA GLN A 51 -15.79 -3.90 7.61
C GLN A 51 -15.86 -2.47 7.04
N PRO A 52 -16.75 -1.59 7.51
CA PRO A 52 -16.76 -0.24 6.94
C PRO A 52 -15.43 0.50 7.12
N THR A 53 -14.78 0.30 8.26
CA THR A 53 -13.48 0.92 8.51
C THR A 53 -12.43 0.37 7.56
N VAL A 54 -12.37 -0.94 7.42
CA VAL A 54 -11.39 -1.58 6.52
C VAL A 54 -11.67 -1.16 5.08
N SER A 55 -12.93 -1.18 4.67
CA SER A 55 -13.30 -0.81 3.30
C SER A 55 -12.93 0.64 2.97
N HIS A 56 -13.05 1.54 3.95
CA HIS A 56 -12.66 2.93 3.75
C HIS A 56 -11.17 3.03 3.40
N HIS A 57 -10.33 2.37 4.18
CA HIS A 57 -8.89 2.39 3.94
C HIS A 57 -8.51 1.69 2.65
N LEU A 58 -9.17 0.57 2.34
CA LEU A 58 -8.94 -0.11 1.08
C LEU A 58 -9.27 0.78 -0.11
N GLY A 59 -10.35 1.55 0.00
CA GLY A 59 -10.74 2.47 -1.07
C GLY A 59 -9.68 3.52 -1.32
N LEU A 60 -9.12 4.09 -0.25
CA LEU A 60 -8.08 5.10 -0.38
C LEU A 60 -6.82 4.51 -1.02
N LEU A 61 -6.42 3.33 -0.59
CA LEU A 61 -5.24 2.66 -1.15
C LEU A 61 -5.45 2.30 -2.61
N ARG A 62 -6.65 1.84 -2.96
CA ARG A 62 -6.94 1.48 -4.33
C ARG A 62 -6.97 2.70 -5.25
N MET A 63 -7.55 3.80 -4.77
CA MET A 63 -7.58 5.04 -5.55
C MET A 63 -6.19 5.59 -5.82
N SER A 64 -5.25 5.28 -4.96
CA SER A 64 -3.86 5.70 -5.11
C SER A 64 -3.03 4.67 -5.86
N ASN A 65 -3.66 3.62 -6.36
CA ASN A 65 -3.01 2.59 -7.17
C ASN A 65 -1.94 1.80 -6.45
N LEU A 66 -2.06 1.68 -5.13
CA LEU A 66 -1.14 0.87 -4.35
C LEU A 66 -1.62 -0.56 -4.25
N ILE A 67 -2.93 -0.76 -4.37
CA ILE A 67 -3.53 -2.09 -4.34
C ILE A 67 -4.56 -2.18 -5.45
N SER A 68 -4.87 -3.39 -5.83
CA SER A 68 -5.92 -3.67 -6.79
C SER A 68 -6.83 -4.73 -6.22
N ASN A 69 -8.01 -4.88 -6.83
CA ASN A 69 -8.93 -5.90 -6.37
C ASN A 69 -9.47 -6.70 -7.53
N ARG A 70 -10.02 -7.85 -7.20
CA ARG A 70 -10.73 -8.69 -8.17
C ARG A 70 -11.83 -9.42 -7.43
N ARG A 71 -12.88 -9.74 -8.16
CA ARG A 71 -13.99 -10.48 -7.59
C ARG A 71 -13.90 -11.94 -8.02
N ALA A 72 -14.03 -12.82 -7.06
CA ALA A 72 -14.03 -14.27 -7.33
C ALA A 72 -14.91 -14.95 -6.31
N CYS A 73 -15.78 -15.85 -6.77
CA CYS A 73 -16.65 -16.64 -5.89
C CYS A 73 -17.43 -15.77 -4.90
N LYS A 74 -17.98 -14.66 -5.39
CA LYS A 74 -18.77 -13.72 -4.60
C LYS A 74 -17.98 -13.01 -3.51
N GLN A 75 -16.66 -13.07 -3.58
CA GLN A 75 -15.79 -12.36 -2.64
C GLN A 75 -14.91 -11.40 -3.40
N VAL A 76 -14.45 -10.38 -2.71
CA VAL A 76 -13.52 -9.40 -3.28
C VAL A 76 -12.16 -9.62 -2.63
N PHE A 77 -11.17 -9.86 -3.46
CA PHE A 77 -9.79 -10.08 -3.03
C PHE A 77 -8.95 -8.86 -3.36
N TYR A 78 -8.02 -8.54 -2.50
CA TYR A 78 -7.11 -7.41 -2.68
C TYR A 78 -5.68 -7.91 -2.71
N GLU A 79 -4.85 -7.25 -3.51
CA GLU A 79 -3.43 -7.58 -3.61
C GLU A 79 -2.65 -6.30 -3.92
N LEU A 80 -1.35 -6.33 -3.72
CA LEU A 80 -0.51 -5.18 -4.06
C LEU A 80 -0.54 -4.96 -5.56
N ASP A 81 -0.58 -3.69 -5.96
CA ASP A 81 -0.54 -3.33 -7.37
C ASP A 81 0.91 -3.24 -7.83
N GLY A 82 1.10 -3.16 -9.16
CA GLY A 82 2.43 -3.16 -9.75
C GLY A 82 3.35 -2.03 -9.34
N ARG A 83 2.80 -0.99 -8.72
CA ARG A 83 3.59 0.12 -8.20
C ARG A 83 4.26 -0.23 -6.87
N VAL A 84 3.85 -1.32 -6.24
CA VAL A 84 4.37 -1.75 -4.94
C VAL A 84 4.96 -3.13 -5.07
N ASP A 85 6.22 -3.25 -4.70
CA ASP A 85 6.90 -4.54 -4.69
C ASP A 85 7.16 -4.97 -3.27
N ALA A 86 6.85 -6.23 -2.96
CA ALA A 86 7.19 -6.83 -1.69
C ALA A 86 8.44 -7.68 -1.93
N VAL A 87 9.46 -7.42 -1.15
CA VAL A 87 10.74 -8.09 -1.32
C VAL A 87 11.14 -8.76 -0.01
N GLY A 88 11.83 -9.88 -0.13
CA GLY A 88 12.27 -10.61 1.04
C GLY A 88 11.27 -11.65 1.46
N GLU A 89 11.73 -12.53 2.32
CA GLU A 89 10.93 -13.66 2.77
C GLU A 89 9.78 -13.15 3.64
N GLY A 90 8.56 -13.59 3.31
CA GLY A 90 7.38 -13.16 4.05
C GLY A 90 7.03 -11.70 3.87
N GLY A 91 7.53 -11.06 2.81
CA GLY A 91 7.22 -9.65 2.59
C GLY A 91 7.89 -8.72 3.58
N ALA A 92 9.17 -8.97 3.88
CA ALA A 92 9.88 -8.22 4.90
C ALA A 92 10.12 -6.76 4.52
N SER A 93 10.00 -6.40 3.26
CA SER A 93 10.16 -5.02 2.84
C SER A 93 9.19 -4.68 1.73
N LEU A 94 8.90 -3.40 1.61
CA LEU A 94 8.04 -2.87 0.57
C LEU A 94 8.78 -1.76 -0.14
N THR A 95 8.63 -1.70 -1.46
CA THR A 95 9.14 -0.59 -2.24
C THR A 95 7.98 -0.03 -3.04
N VAL A 96 7.74 1.27 -2.92
CA VAL A 96 6.67 1.96 -3.63
C VAL A 96 7.29 2.92 -4.64
N LYS A 97 6.84 2.82 -5.88
CA LYS A 97 7.29 3.74 -6.92
C LYS A 97 6.27 4.86 -7.05
N VAL A 98 6.75 6.08 -7.00
CA VAL A 98 5.88 7.24 -7.15
C VAL A 98 6.62 8.31 -7.94
N ASP A 99 6.15 8.56 -9.16
CA ASP A 99 6.76 9.51 -10.08
C ASP A 99 8.27 9.34 -10.14
N GLY A 100 9.04 10.35 -9.81
CA GLY A 100 10.49 10.28 -9.88
C GLY A 100 11.16 9.65 -8.67
N PHE A 101 10.36 9.08 -7.75
CA PHE A 101 10.88 8.58 -6.49
C PHE A 101 10.60 7.11 -6.27
N ARG A 102 11.38 6.54 -5.39
CA ARG A 102 11.17 5.18 -4.92
C ARG A 102 11.31 5.21 -3.41
N VAL A 103 10.29 4.71 -2.71
CA VAL A 103 10.29 4.71 -1.24
C VAL A 103 10.32 3.27 -0.78
N SER A 104 11.30 2.95 0.06
CA SER A 104 11.43 1.58 0.57
C SER A 104 11.27 1.57 2.08
N ILE A 105 10.54 0.57 2.56
CA ILE A 105 10.30 0.36 3.98
C ILE A 105 10.80 -1.02 4.32
N TRP A 106 11.72 -1.08 5.27
CA TRP A 106 12.35 -2.33 5.67
C TRP A 106 12.00 -2.64 7.11
N SER A 107 11.65 -3.90 7.36
CA SER A 107 11.49 -4.32 8.75
C SER A 107 12.86 -4.46 9.37
N ALA A 108 13.02 -3.87 10.55
CA ALA A 108 14.26 -3.99 11.30
C ALA A 108 14.27 -5.20 12.22
N ALA A 109 13.19 -5.98 12.20
CA ALA A 109 13.10 -7.16 13.06
C ALA A 109 14.07 -8.24 12.62
N GLU A 110 14.63 -8.97 13.56
CA GLU A 110 15.51 -10.09 13.26
C GLU A 110 14.76 -11.35 13.04
#